data_a6671de3ca0983e9fd8f9e68081142ed
#
_entry.id   a6671de3ca0983e9fd8f9e68081142ed
#
_cell.length_a   1.000
_cell.length_b   1.000
_cell.length_c   1.000
_cell.angle_alpha   90.00
_cell.angle_beta   90.00
_cell.angle_gamma   90.00
#
_symmetry.space_group_name_H-M   'P 1'
#
loop_
_entity.id
_entity.type
_entity.pdbx_description
1 polymer ?
#
loop_
_entity_poly.entity_id
_entity_poly.type
_entity_poly.pdbx_seq_one_letter_code
_entity_poly.pdbx_strand_id
1 'polypeptide(L)'
;GGALLNMQGQVIGINSAKYSDTAVEGMGYAIPISTVKDLIKELSSKETRTVVAQENQGYLGIQGKDIDEEMAKAYDMPQGIYVYKVVEGGAAASSDLKAKDIITKFDGQSVRSMEELKNMLTYYESGRKVDLTVQRLDDSGKYVEKTVSITLGKREAQEQ
;
A
#
# COMPACT_ATOMS: atom_id res chain seq x y z
N GLY A 1 2.94 26.07 -0.53
CA GLY A 1 2.94 25.14 -1.66
C GLY A 1 3.23 25.87 -2.97
N GLY A 2 3.51 25.10 -4.01
CA GLY A 2 3.76 25.59 -5.36
C GLY A 2 5.16 25.28 -5.87
N ALA A 3 5.35 25.41 -7.19
CA ALA A 3 6.62 25.11 -7.84
C ALA A 3 7.63 26.23 -7.64
N LEU A 4 8.87 25.87 -7.34
CA LEU A 4 10.02 26.76 -7.42
C LEU A 4 10.65 26.59 -8.81
N LEU A 5 10.74 27.69 -9.56
CA LEU A 5 11.22 27.70 -10.94
C LEU A 5 12.59 28.39 -11.04
N ASN A 6 13.42 27.93 -11.97
CA ASN A 6 14.61 28.67 -12.37
C ASN A 6 14.27 29.73 -13.44
N MET A 7 15.28 30.49 -13.87
CA MET A 7 15.12 31.55 -14.88
C MET A 7 14.74 31.01 -16.27
N GLN A 8 14.89 29.71 -16.53
CA GLN A 8 14.46 29.01 -17.76
C GLN A 8 13.05 28.42 -17.64
N GLY A 9 12.33 28.68 -16.53
CA GLY A 9 10.98 28.14 -16.30
C GLY A 9 10.93 26.68 -15.91
N GLN A 10 12.06 26.06 -15.55
CA GLN A 10 12.12 24.66 -15.14
C GLN A 10 11.84 24.55 -13.65
N VAL A 11 11.09 23.52 -13.25
CA VAL A 11 10.81 23.22 -11.83
C VAL A 11 12.08 22.66 -11.19
N ILE A 12 12.62 23.37 -10.21
CA ILE A 12 13.81 22.99 -9.45
C ILE A 12 13.46 22.56 -8.01
N GLY A 13 12.25 22.82 -7.54
CA GLY A 13 11.80 22.42 -6.23
C GLY A 13 10.31 22.64 -6.01
N ILE A 14 9.83 22.17 -4.86
CA ILE A 14 8.46 22.32 -4.38
C ILE A 14 8.49 23.10 -3.07
N ASN A 15 7.87 24.28 -3.02
CA ASN A 15 7.82 25.09 -1.80
C ASN A 15 7.02 24.32 -0.73
N SER A 16 7.66 24.07 0.43
CA SER A 16 7.07 23.24 1.50
C SER A 16 6.67 24.07 2.72
N ALA A 17 7.60 24.78 3.32
CA ALA A 17 7.37 25.48 4.56
C ALA A 17 8.05 26.86 4.58
N LYS A 18 7.46 27.80 5.31
CA LYS A 18 8.08 29.04 5.72
C LYS A 18 8.34 28.95 7.22
N TYR A 19 9.55 29.27 7.64
CA TYR A 19 9.83 29.37 9.08
C TYR A 19 9.12 30.63 9.60
N SER A 20 8.29 30.44 10.60
CA SER A 20 7.50 31.50 11.22
C SER A 20 8.00 31.73 12.65
N ASP A 21 9.21 32.26 12.78
CA ASP A 21 9.72 32.76 14.05
C ASP A 21 9.91 34.28 13.93
N THR A 22 9.54 35.01 14.96
CA THR A 22 9.66 36.47 15.02
C THR A 22 11.10 36.98 14.95
N ALA A 23 12.06 36.11 15.17
CA ALA A 23 13.51 36.42 15.11
C ALA A 23 14.14 36.11 13.73
N VAL A 24 13.45 35.43 12.81
CA VAL A 24 13.98 35.03 11.51
C VAL A 24 12.94 35.26 10.41
N GLU A 25 12.92 36.46 9.87
CA GLU A 25 12.11 36.77 8.68
C GLU A 25 12.83 36.31 7.39
N GLY A 26 12.09 35.69 6.48
CA GLY A 26 12.51 35.47 5.10
C GLY A 26 13.08 34.13 4.74
N MET A 27 13.20 33.14 5.64
CA MET A 27 13.64 31.80 5.28
C MET A 27 12.47 30.92 4.82
N GLY A 28 12.57 30.44 3.58
CA GLY A 28 11.66 29.45 3.01
C GLY A 28 12.39 28.16 2.68
N TYR A 29 11.70 27.04 2.77
CA TYR A 29 12.21 25.73 2.44
C TYR A 29 11.49 25.17 1.23
N ALA A 30 12.25 24.61 0.31
CA ALA A 30 11.73 23.87 -0.83
C ALA A 30 12.35 22.47 -0.85
N ILE A 31 11.55 21.49 -1.23
CA ILE A 31 12.03 20.11 -1.48
C ILE A 31 12.65 20.13 -2.87
N PRO A 32 13.95 19.77 -3.04
CA PRO A 32 14.59 19.73 -4.35
C PRO A 32 13.87 18.74 -5.27
N ILE A 33 13.63 19.13 -6.52
CA ILE A 33 12.93 18.25 -7.48
C ILE A 33 13.71 16.95 -7.74
N SER A 34 15.03 16.99 -7.67
CA SER A 34 15.89 15.81 -7.83
C SER A 34 15.60 14.71 -6.79
N THR A 35 15.19 15.10 -5.57
CA THR A 35 14.90 14.15 -4.48
C THR A 35 13.57 13.42 -4.69
N VAL A 36 12.61 14.05 -5.37
CA VAL A 36 11.25 13.53 -5.53
C VAL A 36 10.89 13.14 -6.96
N LYS A 37 11.81 13.32 -7.91
CA LYS A 37 11.56 13.07 -9.34
C LYS A 37 11.11 11.64 -9.61
N ASP A 38 11.76 10.67 -9.00
CA ASP A 38 11.43 9.26 -9.21
C ASP A 38 10.08 8.91 -8.57
N LEU A 39 9.78 9.48 -7.40
CA LEU A 39 8.48 9.34 -6.75
C LEU A 39 7.35 9.96 -7.60
N ILE A 40 7.57 11.16 -8.16
CA ILE A 40 6.61 11.81 -9.06
C ILE A 40 6.37 10.94 -10.29
N LYS A 41 7.43 10.40 -10.91
CA LYS A 41 7.33 9.51 -12.06
C LYS A 41 6.55 8.25 -11.73
N GLU A 42 6.83 7.63 -10.58
CA GLU A 42 6.11 6.46 -10.10
C GLU A 42 4.62 6.77 -9.89
N LEU A 43 4.31 7.85 -9.16
CA LEU A 43 2.93 8.24 -8.89
C LEU A 43 2.17 8.65 -10.15
N SER A 44 2.82 9.34 -11.09
CA SER A 44 2.19 9.76 -12.36
C SER A 44 1.96 8.61 -13.34
N SER A 45 2.70 7.51 -13.20
CA SER A 45 2.50 6.30 -14.01
C SER A 45 1.38 5.39 -13.49
N LYS A 46 0.86 5.65 -12.29
CA LYS A 46 -0.25 4.87 -11.73
C LYS A 46 -1.55 5.17 -12.46
N GLU A 47 -2.24 4.12 -12.88
CA GLU A 47 -3.58 4.25 -13.45
C GLU A 47 -4.53 4.90 -12.44
N THR A 48 -5.22 5.97 -12.87
CA THR A 48 -6.34 6.52 -12.11
C THR A 48 -7.51 5.56 -12.23
N ARG A 49 -7.90 4.91 -11.13
CA ARG A 49 -9.00 3.97 -11.10
C ARG A 49 -10.25 4.64 -10.55
N THR A 50 -11.39 4.32 -11.11
CA THR A 50 -12.71 4.69 -10.58
C THR A 50 -13.17 3.63 -9.59
N VAL A 51 -14.02 4.03 -8.66
CA VAL A 51 -14.65 3.08 -7.71
C VAL A 51 -15.52 2.10 -8.51
N VAL A 52 -15.31 0.82 -8.28
CA VAL A 52 -16.08 -0.28 -8.89
C VAL A 52 -17.39 -0.45 -8.13
N ALA A 53 -18.47 -0.74 -8.85
CA ALA A 53 -19.77 -1.07 -8.23
C ALA A 53 -19.60 -2.23 -7.23
N GLN A 54 -20.25 -2.14 -6.07
CA GLN A 54 -20.01 -3.03 -4.93
C GLN A 54 -20.14 -4.52 -5.28
N GLU A 55 -21.10 -4.86 -6.13
CA GLU A 55 -21.35 -6.23 -6.59
C GLU A 55 -20.23 -6.80 -7.49
N ASN A 56 -19.38 -5.93 -8.04
CA ASN A 56 -18.28 -6.29 -8.93
C ASN A 56 -16.91 -6.10 -8.28
N GLN A 57 -16.86 -5.61 -7.03
CA GLN A 57 -15.60 -5.42 -6.32
C GLN A 57 -14.87 -6.74 -6.07
N GLY A 58 -13.54 -6.66 -6.20
CA GLY A 58 -12.66 -7.78 -5.93
C GLY A 58 -12.63 -8.17 -4.46
N TYR A 59 -12.50 -9.47 -4.21
CA TYR A 59 -12.43 -10.05 -2.87
C TYR A 59 -11.24 -11.00 -2.75
N LEU A 60 -10.46 -10.88 -1.68
CA LEU A 60 -9.30 -11.74 -1.43
C LEU A 60 -9.66 -13.03 -0.70
N GLY A 61 -10.61 -12.99 0.22
CA GLY A 61 -10.95 -14.14 1.05
C GLY A 61 -9.91 -14.40 2.13
N ILE A 62 -9.56 -13.38 2.90
CA ILE A 62 -8.66 -13.49 4.05
C ILE A 62 -9.27 -12.91 5.30
N GLN A 63 -8.77 -13.38 6.46
CA GLN A 63 -8.95 -12.73 7.74
C GLN A 63 -7.58 -12.34 8.26
N GLY A 64 -7.40 -11.08 8.58
CA GLY A 64 -6.12 -10.51 8.99
C GLY A 64 -6.26 -9.63 10.23
N LYS A 65 -5.13 -9.37 10.87
CA LYS A 65 -4.98 -8.43 11.96
C LYS A 65 -3.86 -7.45 11.62
N ASP A 66 -4.09 -6.19 11.93
CA ASP A 66 -3.11 -5.14 11.70
C ASP A 66 -1.93 -5.29 12.68
N ILE A 67 -0.71 -5.19 12.15
CA ILE A 67 0.50 -5.08 12.92
C ILE A 67 0.93 -3.61 12.88
N ASP A 68 0.65 -2.90 13.97
CA ASP A 68 1.06 -1.52 14.17
C ASP A 68 2.57 -1.41 14.50
N GLU A 69 3.05 -0.18 14.67
CA GLU A 69 4.46 0.08 14.95
C GLU A 69 4.90 -0.47 16.32
N GLU A 70 4.00 -0.46 17.31
CA GLU A 70 4.31 -0.96 18.65
C GLU A 70 4.44 -2.49 18.65
N MET A 71 3.51 -3.18 18.00
CA MET A 71 3.57 -4.63 17.82
C MET A 71 4.79 -5.05 16.98
N ALA A 72 5.07 -4.32 15.88
CA ALA A 72 6.21 -4.59 15.02
C ALA A 72 7.53 -4.55 15.81
N LYS A 73 7.72 -3.52 16.65
CA LYS A 73 8.91 -3.37 17.51
C LYS A 73 8.96 -4.40 18.63
N ALA A 74 7.80 -4.70 19.25
CA ALA A 74 7.76 -5.62 20.41
C ALA A 74 8.07 -7.07 20.02
N TYR A 75 7.69 -7.49 18.80
CA TYR A 75 7.82 -8.87 18.34
C TYR A 75 8.81 -9.06 17.18
N ASP A 76 9.56 -8.02 16.84
CA ASP A 76 10.49 -8.02 15.69
C ASP A 76 9.83 -8.48 14.38
N MET A 77 8.64 -7.92 14.11
CA MET A 77 7.81 -8.27 12.97
C MET A 77 7.73 -7.10 11.97
N PRO A 78 7.57 -7.37 10.67
CA PRO A 78 7.23 -6.33 9.70
C PRO A 78 5.87 -5.69 10.00
N GLN A 79 5.74 -4.36 9.79
CA GLN A 79 4.43 -3.70 9.78
C GLN A 79 3.60 -4.17 8.59
N GLY A 80 2.31 -4.35 8.78
CA GLY A 80 1.40 -4.77 7.73
C GLY A 80 0.20 -5.55 8.27
N ILE A 81 -0.36 -6.40 7.43
CA ILE A 81 -1.54 -7.20 7.76
C ILE A 81 -1.11 -8.65 7.97
N TYR A 82 -1.17 -9.11 9.21
CA TYR A 82 -0.95 -10.52 9.55
C TYR A 82 -2.16 -11.36 9.16
N VAL A 83 -1.97 -12.27 8.21
CA VAL A 83 -3.00 -13.22 7.76
C VAL A 83 -3.10 -14.36 8.76
N TYR A 84 -4.16 -14.40 9.57
CA TYR A 84 -4.35 -15.54 10.48
C TYR A 84 -5.24 -16.63 9.88
N LYS A 85 -6.04 -16.31 8.86
CA LYS A 85 -6.87 -17.30 8.15
C LYS A 85 -7.04 -16.94 6.68
N VAL A 86 -6.88 -17.93 5.83
CA VAL A 86 -7.30 -17.92 4.42
C VAL A 86 -8.66 -18.59 4.37
N VAL A 87 -9.66 -17.89 3.80
CA VAL A 87 -11.03 -18.39 3.72
C VAL A 87 -11.12 -19.44 2.61
N GLU A 88 -11.65 -20.60 2.93
CA GLU A 88 -11.86 -21.69 1.98
C GLU A 88 -12.84 -21.24 0.87
N GLY A 89 -12.51 -21.56 -0.38
CA GLY A 89 -13.26 -21.05 -1.54
C GLY A 89 -12.98 -19.60 -1.93
N GLY A 90 -12.26 -18.82 -1.10
CA GLY A 90 -11.84 -17.47 -1.44
C GLY A 90 -10.69 -17.42 -2.45
N ALA A 91 -10.49 -16.25 -3.06
CA ALA A 91 -9.43 -16.05 -4.07
C ALA A 91 -8.04 -16.41 -3.54
N ALA A 92 -7.76 -16.08 -2.29
CA ALA A 92 -6.48 -16.37 -1.64
C ALA A 92 -6.22 -17.88 -1.48
N ALA A 93 -7.28 -18.69 -1.33
CA ALA A 93 -7.14 -20.15 -1.18
C ALA A 93 -6.59 -20.84 -2.44
N SER A 94 -6.77 -20.20 -3.62
CA SER A 94 -6.26 -20.68 -4.91
C SER A 94 -4.88 -20.11 -5.26
N SER A 95 -4.23 -19.43 -4.32
CA SER A 95 -2.92 -18.80 -4.50
C SER A 95 -1.87 -19.38 -3.56
N ASP A 96 -0.62 -18.90 -3.63
CA ASP A 96 0.43 -19.25 -2.67
C ASP A 96 0.35 -18.44 -1.36
N LEU A 97 -0.69 -17.63 -1.12
CA LEU A 97 -0.87 -16.91 0.15
C LEU A 97 -1.21 -17.91 1.25
N LYS A 98 -0.52 -17.79 2.39
CA LYS A 98 -0.67 -18.71 3.52
C LYS A 98 -1.01 -17.97 4.80
N ALA A 99 -1.63 -18.69 5.74
CA ALA A 99 -1.72 -18.21 7.11
C ALA A 99 -0.29 -17.98 7.66
N LYS A 100 -0.12 -16.93 8.46
CA LYS A 100 1.12 -16.39 9.01
C LYS A 100 1.93 -15.52 8.04
N ASP A 101 1.50 -15.33 6.80
CA ASP A 101 2.08 -14.29 5.95
C ASP A 101 1.70 -12.89 6.48
N ILE A 102 2.58 -11.92 6.30
CA ILE A 102 2.30 -10.51 6.58
C ILE A 102 2.27 -9.75 5.26
N ILE A 103 1.10 -9.26 4.87
CA ILE A 103 0.94 -8.46 3.66
C ILE A 103 1.47 -7.06 3.93
N THR A 104 2.43 -6.60 3.14
CA THR A 104 3.05 -5.28 3.23
C THR A 104 2.71 -4.38 2.06
N LYS A 105 2.39 -4.97 0.86
CA LYS A 105 1.95 -4.21 -0.31
C LYS A 105 0.85 -4.95 -1.05
N PHE A 106 -0.04 -4.17 -1.66
CA PHE A 106 -1.09 -4.60 -2.56
C PHE A 106 -0.91 -3.89 -3.90
N ASP A 107 -0.69 -4.63 -4.99
CA ASP A 107 -0.45 -4.11 -6.35
C ASP A 107 0.62 -3.00 -6.36
N GLY A 108 1.75 -3.24 -5.66
CA GLY A 108 2.87 -2.31 -5.53
C GLY A 108 2.67 -1.16 -4.53
N GLN A 109 1.48 -0.97 -3.99
CA GLN A 109 1.18 0.08 -3.00
C GLN A 109 1.30 -0.48 -1.58
N SER A 110 1.99 0.24 -0.70
CA SER A 110 2.09 -0.14 0.72
C SER A 110 0.72 -0.19 1.37
N VAL A 111 0.48 -1.21 2.18
CA VAL A 111 -0.75 -1.40 2.95
C VAL A 111 -0.39 -1.75 4.39
N ARG A 112 -1.03 -1.08 5.35
CA ARG A 112 -0.72 -1.21 6.78
C ARG A 112 -1.88 -1.72 7.62
N SER A 113 -3.11 -1.67 7.07
CA SER A 113 -4.31 -2.11 7.79
C SER A 113 -5.30 -2.81 6.88
N MET A 114 -6.15 -3.63 7.48
CA MET A 114 -7.27 -4.28 6.80
C MET A 114 -8.26 -3.27 6.23
N GLU A 115 -8.39 -2.10 6.86
CA GLU A 115 -9.22 -1.01 6.37
C GLU A 115 -8.65 -0.41 5.08
N GLU A 116 -7.33 -0.10 5.06
CA GLU A 116 -6.65 0.36 3.84
C GLU A 116 -6.79 -0.67 2.70
N LEU A 117 -6.58 -1.95 2.99
CA LEU A 117 -6.72 -3.02 2.00
C LEU A 117 -8.15 -3.09 1.44
N LYS A 118 -9.17 -3.00 2.31
CA LYS A 118 -10.58 -2.97 1.88
C LYS A 118 -10.85 -1.75 1.00
N ASN A 119 -10.36 -0.57 1.38
CA ASN A 119 -10.51 0.65 0.61
C ASN A 119 -9.83 0.53 -0.77
N MET A 120 -8.62 -0.05 -0.83
CA MET A 120 -7.95 -0.31 -2.11
C MET A 120 -8.75 -1.25 -2.99
N LEU A 121 -9.31 -2.32 -2.44
CA LEU A 121 -10.11 -3.31 -3.18
C LEU A 121 -11.36 -2.70 -3.82
N THR A 122 -11.88 -1.56 -3.32
CA THR A 122 -13.03 -0.88 -3.94
C THR A 122 -12.75 -0.37 -5.36
N TYR A 123 -11.47 -0.25 -5.74
CA TYR A 123 -11.03 0.19 -7.07
C TYR A 123 -10.62 -0.97 -7.99
N TYR A 124 -10.85 -2.22 -7.58
CA TYR A 124 -10.46 -3.41 -8.33
C TYR A 124 -11.66 -4.31 -8.59
N GLU A 125 -11.80 -4.74 -9.84
CA GLU A 125 -12.85 -5.66 -10.21
C GLU A 125 -12.50 -7.10 -9.82
N SER A 126 -13.53 -7.91 -9.57
CA SER A 126 -13.39 -9.36 -9.49
C SER A 126 -12.84 -9.92 -10.81
N GLY A 127 -12.03 -10.96 -10.74
CA GLY A 127 -11.33 -11.52 -11.91
C GLY A 127 -10.00 -10.82 -12.24
N ARG A 128 -9.71 -9.65 -11.67
CA ARG A 128 -8.43 -8.96 -11.90
C ARG A 128 -7.29 -9.68 -11.16
N LYS A 129 -6.18 -9.86 -11.87
CA LYS A 129 -4.94 -10.37 -11.29
C LYS A 129 -4.16 -9.22 -10.64
N VAL A 130 -3.73 -9.40 -9.40
CA VAL A 130 -2.96 -8.45 -8.60
C VAL A 130 -1.80 -9.16 -7.92
N ASP A 131 -0.75 -8.41 -7.59
CA ASP A 131 0.38 -8.93 -6.85
C ASP A 131 0.36 -8.42 -5.40
N LEU A 132 0.49 -9.35 -4.46
CA LEU A 132 0.72 -9.06 -3.05
C LEU A 132 2.20 -9.22 -2.74
N THR A 133 2.79 -8.22 -2.08
CA THR A 133 4.09 -8.41 -1.43
C THR A 133 3.83 -8.83 0.00
N VAL A 134 4.37 -9.98 0.38
CA VAL A 134 4.23 -10.55 1.72
C VAL A 134 5.59 -10.81 2.35
N GLN A 135 5.64 -10.76 3.65
CA GLN A 135 6.76 -11.21 4.46
C GLN A 135 6.38 -12.56 5.06
N ARG A 136 7.14 -13.59 4.75
CA ARG A 136 6.92 -14.96 5.24
C ARG A 136 8.10 -15.43 6.07
N LEU A 137 7.84 -16.03 7.22
CA LEU A 137 8.88 -16.66 8.01
C LEU A 137 9.48 -17.84 7.24
N ASP A 138 10.81 -17.85 7.13
CA ASP A 138 11.56 -19.00 6.65
C ASP A 138 11.86 -20.00 7.78
N ASP A 139 12.50 -21.12 7.43
CA ASP A 139 12.87 -22.17 8.39
C ASP A 139 13.90 -21.70 9.42
N SER A 140 14.59 -20.59 9.18
CA SER A 140 15.54 -19.96 10.11
C SER A 140 14.87 -18.96 11.08
N GLY A 141 13.56 -18.74 10.94
CA GLY A 141 12.82 -17.77 11.73
C GLY A 141 12.98 -16.32 11.27
N LYS A 142 13.44 -16.08 10.04
CA LYS A 142 13.58 -14.74 9.46
C LYS A 142 12.44 -14.47 8.47
N TYR A 143 11.99 -13.21 8.45
CA TYR A 143 11.03 -12.76 7.46
C TYR A 143 11.71 -12.55 6.11
N VAL A 144 11.18 -13.20 5.09
CA VAL A 144 11.65 -13.11 3.70
C VAL A 144 10.53 -12.56 2.83
N GLU A 145 10.85 -11.55 2.02
CA GLU A 145 9.90 -10.96 1.08
C GLU A 145 9.58 -11.93 -0.05
N LYS A 146 8.29 -12.09 -0.33
CA LYS A 146 7.78 -12.87 -1.45
C LYS A 146 6.68 -12.11 -2.16
N THR A 147 6.60 -12.31 -3.49
CA THR A 147 5.47 -11.83 -4.29
C THR A 147 4.51 -12.99 -4.54
N VAL A 148 3.25 -12.78 -4.23
CA VAL A 148 2.16 -13.74 -4.44
C VAL A 148 1.15 -13.13 -5.40
N SER A 149 1.01 -13.71 -6.60
CA SER A 149 -0.01 -13.28 -7.56
C SER A 149 -1.35 -13.93 -7.22
N ILE A 150 -2.41 -13.11 -7.18
CA ILE A 150 -3.77 -13.55 -6.85
C ILE A 150 -4.75 -13.01 -7.90
N THR A 151 -5.66 -13.83 -8.37
CA THR A 151 -6.82 -13.38 -9.13
C THR A 151 -7.95 -13.11 -8.16
N LEU A 152 -8.40 -11.87 -8.06
CA LEU A 152 -9.46 -11.44 -7.14
C LEU A 152 -10.75 -12.20 -7.43
N GLY A 153 -11.35 -12.76 -6.39
CA GLY A 153 -12.66 -13.40 -6.45
C GLY A 153 -13.79 -12.39 -6.36
N LYS A 154 -15.00 -12.89 -6.47
CA LYS A 154 -16.24 -12.15 -6.15
C LYS A 154 -16.61 -12.46 -4.71
N ARG A 155 -17.08 -11.46 -3.97
CA ARG A 155 -17.64 -11.69 -2.66
C ARG A 155 -18.96 -12.43 -2.83
N GLU A 156 -19.06 -13.69 -2.42
CA GLU A 156 -20.34 -14.35 -2.32
C GLU A 156 -21.21 -13.60 -1.30
N ALA A 157 -22.44 -13.28 -1.68
CA ALA A 157 -23.41 -12.75 -0.73
C ALA A 157 -23.58 -13.84 0.33
N GLN A 158 -23.14 -13.55 1.57
CA GLN A 158 -23.50 -14.42 2.68
C GLN A 158 -25.02 -14.32 2.82
N GLU A 159 -25.71 -15.41 2.51
CA GLU A 159 -27.09 -15.58 2.94
C GLU A 159 -27.11 -15.39 4.46
N GLN A 160 -27.92 -14.40 4.89
CA GLN A 160 -28.20 -14.12 6.31
C GLN A 160 -29.10 -15.20 6.88
#